data_168436996878dba3d788fec71d8b7523
#
_entry.id   168436996878dba3d788fec71d8b7523
#
_cell.length_a   1.000
_cell.length_b   1.000
_cell.length_c   1.000
_cell.angle_alpha   90.00
_cell.angle_beta   90.00
_cell.angle_gamma   90.00
#
_symmetry.space_group_name_H-M   'P 1'
#
loop_
_entity.id
_entity.type
_entity.pdbx_description
1 polymer ?
#
loop_
_entity_poly.entity_id
_entity_poly.type
_entity_poly.pdbx_seq_one_letter_code
_entity_poly.pdbx_strand_id
1 'polypeptide(L)'
;VEGELLNCEEFAISVAFITMGGITPLLQTLRELEYRGVRGKILTTDYLTFSEPEALRKLAQFENLELKMFVTENRKEGFHTKGYIFKKEEIYRIIVGSSNMTSSALTTNREWNTKIVSTEQGEYTHNVVEEFDQLWNSEQVLPFEEFIERYTDTYTRNKVIQKQKKLARETEIPSLEVYRLQPNSMQVGFINNLQKIYEAGENRALLISATGTGKTYASAFAMRELGFQRVLFLVHRNQIAKQAMKSYRKVFGGQVVMGLV
;
A
#
# COMPACT_ATOMS: atom_id res chain seq x y z
N VAL A 1 -12.59 12.08 -9.56
CA VAL A 1 -13.30 10.80 -9.46
C VAL A 1 -14.81 11.06 -9.43
N GLU A 2 -15.34 11.77 -8.45
CA GLU A 2 -16.78 12.03 -8.29
C GLU A 2 -17.45 12.59 -9.56
N GLY A 3 -16.88 13.63 -10.16
CA GLY A 3 -17.42 14.21 -11.39
C GLY A 3 -17.42 13.27 -12.59
N GLU A 4 -16.51 12.28 -12.64
CA GLU A 4 -16.51 11.26 -13.69
C GLU A 4 -17.58 10.19 -13.41
N LEU A 5 -17.74 9.79 -12.16
CA LEU A 5 -18.82 8.87 -11.74
C LEU A 5 -20.19 9.43 -12.13
N LEU A 6 -20.48 10.70 -11.82
CA LEU A 6 -21.76 11.34 -12.15
C LEU A 6 -22.06 11.37 -13.65
N ASN A 7 -21.04 11.31 -14.49
CA ASN A 7 -21.17 11.44 -15.95
C ASN A 7 -20.94 10.12 -16.71
N CYS A 8 -20.76 8.97 -16.04
CA CYS A 8 -20.55 7.70 -16.71
C CYS A 8 -21.83 6.86 -16.81
N GLU A 9 -21.78 5.86 -17.67
CA GLU A 9 -22.79 4.81 -17.87
C GLU A 9 -22.30 3.45 -17.31
N GLU A 10 -20.98 3.30 -17.25
CA GLU A 10 -20.30 2.18 -16.61
C GLU A 10 -18.99 2.66 -16.00
N PHE A 11 -18.52 1.99 -14.95
CA PHE A 11 -17.20 2.25 -14.40
C PHE A 11 -16.54 0.99 -13.84
N ALA A 12 -15.20 1.02 -13.85
CA ALA A 12 -14.37 0.01 -13.20
C ALA A 12 -13.27 0.70 -12.39
N ILE A 13 -13.05 0.25 -11.17
CA ILE A 13 -12.07 0.80 -10.24
C ILE A 13 -11.17 -0.33 -9.76
N SER A 14 -9.86 -0.15 -9.90
CA SER A 14 -8.84 -1.06 -9.41
C SER A 14 -7.94 -0.31 -8.45
N VAL A 15 -8.04 -0.56 -7.14
CA VAL A 15 -7.27 0.13 -6.10
C VAL A 15 -6.81 -0.84 -5.02
N ALA A 16 -5.58 -0.65 -4.54
CA ALA A 16 -5.04 -1.52 -3.51
C ALA A 16 -5.73 -1.35 -2.14
N PHE A 17 -6.17 -0.12 -1.80
CA PHE A 17 -6.72 0.16 -0.48
C PHE A 17 -8.02 0.95 -0.54
N ILE A 18 -8.99 0.51 0.27
CA ILE A 18 -10.31 1.13 0.40
C ILE A 18 -10.59 1.35 1.90
N THR A 19 -10.92 2.59 2.27
CA THR A 19 -11.28 2.94 3.66
C THR A 19 -12.63 3.65 3.72
N MET A 20 -13.28 3.62 4.89
CA MET A 20 -14.52 4.38 5.12
C MET A 20 -14.36 5.86 4.80
N GLY A 21 -13.25 6.46 5.23
CA GLY A 21 -12.96 7.86 4.91
C GLY A 21 -12.78 8.14 3.41
N GLY A 22 -12.36 7.14 2.63
CA GLY A 22 -12.26 7.25 1.17
C GLY A 22 -13.60 7.12 0.45
N ILE A 23 -14.48 6.25 0.92
CA ILE A 23 -15.79 6.04 0.26
C ILE A 23 -16.86 7.02 0.74
N THR A 24 -16.76 7.54 1.97
CA THR A 24 -17.80 8.42 2.56
C THR A 24 -18.17 9.60 1.65
N PRO A 25 -17.23 10.34 1.04
CA PRO A 25 -17.57 11.43 0.12
C PRO A 25 -18.32 10.95 -1.14
N LEU A 26 -18.15 9.70 -1.53
CA LEU A 26 -18.71 9.12 -2.75
C LEU A 26 -20.06 8.41 -2.54
N LEU A 27 -20.49 8.19 -1.29
CA LEU A 27 -21.69 7.41 -0.98
C LEU A 27 -22.97 7.97 -1.60
N GLN A 28 -23.09 9.30 -1.64
CA GLN A 28 -24.26 9.95 -2.27
C GLN A 28 -24.23 9.74 -3.79
N THR A 29 -23.08 9.91 -4.40
CA THR A 29 -22.87 9.66 -5.84
C THR A 29 -23.16 8.20 -6.19
N LEU A 30 -22.68 7.25 -5.38
CA LEU A 30 -22.93 5.82 -5.61
C LEU A 30 -24.43 5.47 -5.50
N ARG A 31 -25.17 6.08 -4.59
CA ARG A 31 -26.65 5.93 -4.52
C ARG A 31 -27.36 6.47 -5.76
N GLU A 32 -26.89 7.62 -6.27
CA GLU A 32 -27.44 8.16 -7.50
C GLU A 32 -27.16 7.25 -8.70
N LEU A 33 -25.96 6.66 -8.77
CA LEU A 33 -25.60 5.69 -9.80
C LEU A 33 -26.46 4.42 -9.70
N GLU A 34 -26.71 3.93 -8.49
CA GLU A 34 -27.61 2.80 -8.24
C GLU A 34 -29.03 3.09 -8.74
N TYR A 35 -29.59 4.25 -8.38
CA TYR A 35 -30.90 4.69 -8.85
C TYR A 35 -30.98 4.79 -10.39
N ARG A 36 -29.87 5.21 -11.04
CA ARG A 36 -29.76 5.29 -12.50
C ARG A 36 -29.46 3.94 -13.17
N GLY A 37 -29.21 2.88 -12.41
CA GLY A 37 -28.83 1.58 -12.93
C GLY A 37 -27.44 1.51 -13.55
N VAL A 38 -26.53 2.45 -13.22
CA VAL A 38 -25.14 2.49 -13.70
C VAL A 38 -24.35 1.38 -13.04
N ARG A 39 -23.80 0.45 -13.82
CA ARG A 39 -23.03 -0.68 -13.31
C ARG A 39 -21.61 -0.29 -12.97
N GLY A 40 -21.12 -0.83 -11.85
CA GLY A 40 -19.75 -0.59 -11.39
C GLY A 40 -19.04 -1.87 -10.97
N LYS A 41 -17.76 -1.98 -11.35
CA LYS A 41 -16.86 -3.04 -10.91
C LYS A 41 -15.79 -2.44 -10.00
N ILE A 42 -15.55 -3.03 -8.84
CA ILE A 42 -14.50 -2.59 -7.91
C ILE A 42 -13.62 -3.79 -7.56
N LEU A 43 -12.33 -3.65 -7.87
CA LEU A 43 -11.29 -4.63 -7.56
C LEU A 43 -10.33 -4.05 -6.51
N THR A 44 -10.14 -4.77 -5.43
CA THR A 44 -9.17 -4.43 -4.39
C THR A 44 -8.27 -5.64 -4.07
N THR A 45 -7.45 -5.57 -3.04
CA THR A 45 -6.55 -6.67 -2.64
C THR A 45 -6.52 -6.87 -1.13
N ASP A 46 -6.16 -8.07 -0.71
CA ASP A 46 -5.84 -8.43 0.68
C ASP A 46 -4.43 -7.97 1.11
N TYR A 47 -3.64 -7.43 0.16
CA TYR A 47 -2.26 -6.98 0.40
C TYR A 47 -2.18 -6.02 1.58
N LEU A 48 -1.32 -6.37 2.55
CA LEU A 48 -1.10 -5.64 3.80
C LEU A 48 -2.36 -5.46 4.69
N THR A 49 -3.51 -5.99 4.32
CA THR A 49 -4.77 -5.86 5.07
C THR A 49 -5.12 -4.41 5.42
N PHE A 50 -4.95 -3.47 4.47
CA PHE A 50 -5.24 -2.05 4.69
C PHE A 50 -6.67 -1.64 4.30
N SER A 51 -7.35 -2.40 3.47
CA SER A 51 -8.75 -2.14 3.16
C SER A 51 -9.62 -2.42 4.39
N GLU A 52 -10.51 -1.50 4.74
CA GLU A 52 -11.38 -1.64 5.90
C GLU A 52 -12.57 -2.54 5.57
N PRO A 53 -12.79 -3.66 6.31
CA PRO A 53 -13.94 -4.56 6.06
C PRO A 53 -15.29 -3.85 6.11
N GLU A 54 -15.43 -2.82 6.94
CA GLU A 54 -16.64 -1.99 7.02
C GLU A 54 -16.89 -1.23 5.70
N ALA A 55 -15.83 -0.68 5.10
CA ALA A 55 -15.92 0.00 3.81
C ALA A 55 -16.31 -0.98 2.69
N LEU A 56 -15.71 -2.17 2.69
CA LEU A 56 -16.04 -3.22 1.72
C LEU A 56 -17.50 -3.69 1.85
N ARG A 57 -17.97 -3.94 3.08
CA ARG A 57 -19.37 -4.27 3.35
C ARG A 57 -20.33 -3.14 2.94
N LYS A 58 -19.89 -1.87 3.10
CA LYS A 58 -20.70 -0.73 2.68
C LYS A 58 -20.83 -0.63 1.17
N LEU A 59 -19.77 -0.88 0.42
CA LEU A 59 -19.79 -0.93 -1.03
C LEU A 59 -20.65 -2.09 -1.56
N ALA A 60 -20.55 -3.26 -0.93
CA ALA A 60 -21.34 -4.44 -1.32
C ALA A 60 -22.85 -4.30 -1.06
N GLN A 61 -23.30 -3.25 -0.36
CA GLN A 61 -24.74 -2.96 -0.19
C GLN A 61 -25.39 -2.35 -1.45
N PHE A 62 -24.60 -1.85 -2.40
CA PHE A 62 -25.11 -1.28 -3.65
C PHE A 62 -25.35 -2.39 -4.66
N GLU A 63 -26.59 -2.58 -5.11
CA GLU A 63 -27.00 -3.67 -6.03
C GLU A 63 -26.36 -3.53 -7.42
N ASN A 64 -25.98 -2.32 -7.80
CA ASN A 64 -25.34 -2.03 -9.08
C ASN A 64 -23.80 -2.21 -9.04
N LEU A 65 -23.21 -2.59 -7.90
CA LEU A 65 -21.77 -2.77 -7.74
C LEU A 65 -21.38 -4.23 -7.60
N GLU A 66 -20.41 -4.64 -8.39
CA GLU A 66 -19.70 -5.90 -8.17
C GLU A 66 -18.36 -5.61 -7.48
N LEU A 67 -18.14 -6.21 -6.31
CA LEU A 67 -16.91 -6.06 -5.53
C LEU A 67 -16.17 -7.39 -5.49
N LYS A 68 -14.90 -7.35 -5.91
CA LYS A 68 -14.01 -8.51 -5.87
C LYS A 68 -12.69 -8.17 -5.20
N MET A 69 -11.97 -9.19 -4.73
CA MET A 69 -10.67 -9.07 -4.09
C MET A 69 -9.64 -9.97 -4.75
N PHE A 70 -8.52 -9.39 -5.15
CA PHE A 70 -7.34 -10.13 -5.57
C PHE A 70 -6.60 -10.63 -4.34
N VAL A 71 -6.45 -11.95 -4.22
CA VAL A 71 -5.83 -12.62 -3.07
C VAL A 71 -4.36 -12.87 -3.34
N THR A 72 -3.50 -12.29 -2.50
CA THR A 72 -2.03 -12.33 -2.66
C THR A 72 -1.36 -13.50 -1.94
N GLU A 73 -2.12 -14.32 -1.20
CA GLU A 73 -1.57 -15.44 -0.41
C GLU A 73 -0.74 -16.41 -1.25
N ASN A 74 0.52 -16.60 -0.84
CA ASN A 74 1.50 -17.55 -1.41
C ASN A 74 1.98 -17.26 -2.84
N ARG A 75 1.81 -16.07 -3.40
CA ARG A 75 2.22 -15.75 -4.76
C ARG A 75 3.26 -14.63 -4.82
N LYS A 76 4.12 -14.70 -5.85
CA LYS A 76 5.18 -13.72 -6.10
C LYS A 76 4.66 -12.40 -6.67
N GLU A 77 3.42 -12.37 -7.13
CA GLU A 77 2.81 -11.20 -7.76
C GLU A 77 2.09 -10.34 -6.72
N GLY A 78 2.48 -9.08 -6.65
CA GLY A 78 1.84 -8.08 -5.81
C GLY A 78 0.80 -7.28 -6.60
N PHE A 79 -0.35 -7.01 -5.98
CA PHE A 79 -1.36 -6.12 -6.54
C PHE A 79 -1.18 -4.71 -5.97
N HIS A 80 -0.89 -3.73 -6.83
CA HIS A 80 -0.69 -2.34 -6.39
C HIS A 80 -1.23 -1.33 -7.41
N THR A 81 -2.27 -1.71 -8.16
CA THR A 81 -2.90 -0.85 -9.15
C THR A 81 -3.70 0.28 -8.50
N LYS A 82 -3.81 1.41 -9.19
CA LYS A 82 -4.68 2.53 -8.85
C LYS A 82 -5.18 3.13 -10.15
N GLY A 83 -6.24 2.51 -10.64
CA GLY A 83 -6.88 2.85 -11.90
C GLY A 83 -8.38 3.07 -11.71
N TYR A 84 -8.90 4.08 -12.37
CA TYR A 84 -10.32 4.41 -12.41
C TYR A 84 -10.71 4.57 -13.87
N ILE A 85 -11.62 3.74 -14.34
CA ILE A 85 -12.09 3.67 -15.73
C ILE A 85 -13.56 4.06 -15.73
N PHE A 86 -13.92 5.04 -16.53
CA PHE A 86 -15.28 5.52 -16.70
C PHE A 86 -15.64 5.49 -18.18
N LYS A 87 -16.77 4.88 -18.52
CA LYS A 87 -17.28 4.79 -19.89
C LYS A 87 -18.55 5.60 -20.01
N LYS A 88 -18.65 6.35 -21.08
CA LYS A 88 -19.90 6.96 -21.55
C LYS A 88 -19.94 6.92 -23.07
N GLU A 89 -20.94 6.22 -23.62
CA GLU A 89 -21.02 5.95 -25.05
C GLU A 89 -19.71 5.25 -25.51
N GLU A 90 -19.03 5.79 -26.52
CA GLU A 90 -17.75 5.26 -27.03
C GLU A 90 -16.51 5.89 -26.34
N ILE A 91 -16.72 6.80 -25.38
CA ILE A 91 -15.64 7.56 -24.74
C ILE A 91 -15.30 6.97 -23.39
N TYR A 92 -14.02 6.64 -23.23
CA TYR A 92 -13.41 6.27 -21.97
C TYR A 92 -12.66 7.44 -21.34
N ARG A 93 -12.82 7.60 -20.04
CA ARG A 93 -12.03 8.49 -19.20
C ARG A 93 -11.32 7.67 -18.17
N ILE A 94 -9.99 7.59 -18.30
CA ILE A 94 -9.16 6.73 -17.48
C ILE A 94 -8.28 7.61 -16.60
N ILE A 95 -8.30 7.37 -15.29
CA ILE A 95 -7.41 8.02 -14.33
C ILE A 95 -6.49 6.95 -13.76
N VAL A 96 -5.18 7.12 -13.97
CA VAL A 96 -4.13 6.24 -13.42
C VAL A 96 -3.14 7.08 -12.63
N GLY A 97 -2.71 6.59 -11.48
CA GLY A 97 -1.75 7.32 -10.67
C GLY A 97 -1.43 6.65 -9.33
N SER A 98 -1.22 7.47 -8.30
CA SER A 98 -0.85 7.00 -6.97
C SER A 98 -2.03 6.91 -5.99
N SER A 99 -3.21 7.42 -6.35
CA SER A 99 -4.35 7.57 -5.45
C SER A 99 -5.12 6.28 -5.20
N ASN A 100 -5.09 5.78 -3.97
CA ASN A 100 -6.02 4.78 -3.48
C ASN A 100 -7.38 5.41 -3.07
N MET A 101 -8.38 4.58 -2.81
CA MET A 101 -9.67 5.03 -2.31
C MET A 101 -9.62 5.20 -0.78
N THR A 102 -8.80 6.15 -0.33
CA THR A 102 -8.60 6.47 1.09
C THR A 102 -8.78 7.98 1.31
N SER A 103 -9.17 8.38 2.52
CA SER A 103 -9.36 9.81 2.84
C SER A 103 -8.10 10.62 2.54
N SER A 104 -6.93 10.14 2.96
CA SER A 104 -5.67 10.84 2.75
C SER A 104 -5.32 11.01 1.28
N ALA A 105 -5.50 9.96 0.46
CA ALA A 105 -5.19 10.01 -0.97
C ALA A 105 -6.17 10.92 -1.75
N LEU A 106 -7.43 11.02 -1.31
CA LEU A 106 -8.43 11.83 -2.00
C LEU A 106 -8.51 13.29 -1.53
N THR A 107 -7.94 13.63 -0.35
CA THR A 107 -8.13 14.97 0.25
C THR A 107 -6.84 15.68 0.67
N THR A 108 -5.87 14.99 1.28
CA THR A 108 -4.74 15.64 1.95
C THR A 108 -3.37 15.35 1.36
N ASN A 109 -3.18 14.17 0.79
CA ASN A 109 -1.90 13.80 0.17
C ASN A 109 -1.69 14.54 -1.15
N ARG A 110 -0.42 14.75 -1.50
CA ARG A 110 -0.05 15.16 -2.85
C ARG A 110 0.08 13.90 -3.71
N GLU A 111 -0.92 13.68 -4.55
CA GLU A 111 -0.99 12.52 -5.42
C GLU A 111 -0.79 12.95 -6.88
N TRP A 112 -0.07 12.14 -7.64
CA TRP A 112 0.08 12.35 -9.07
C TRP A 112 -0.86 11.40 -9.82
N ASN A 113 -1.81 11.99 -10.56
CA ASN A 113 -2.75 11.24 -11.38
C ASN A 113 -2.77 11.80 -12.79
N THR A 114 -2.76 10.91 -13.77
CA THR A 114 -2.94 11.25 -15.18
C THR A 114 -4.36 10.88 -15.59
N LYS A 115 -5.07 11.81 -16.21
CA LYS A 115 -6.38 11.56 -16.83
C LYS A 115 -6.21 11.49 -18.32
N ILE A 116 -6.67 10.42 -18.92
CA ILE A 116 -6.68 10.17 -20.37
C ILE A 116 -8.12 10.08 -20.82
N VAL A 117 -8.42 10.73 -21.95
CA VAL A 117 -9.73 10.67 -22.61
C VAL A 117 -9.49 10.10 -24.00
N SER A 118 -10.11 8.99 -24.31
CA SER A 118 -9.93 8.27 -25.57
C SER A 118 -11.17 7.46 -25.91
N THR A 119 -11.17 6.83 -27.07
CA THR A 119 -12.17 5.84 -27.48
C THR A 119 -11.68 4.42 -27.19
N GLU A 120 -12.54 3.44 -27.30
CA GLU A 120 -12.21 2.02 -27.18
C GLU A 120 -11.11 1.55 -28.14
N GLN A 121 -11.04 2.17 -29.33
CA GLN A 121 -10.03 1.88 -30.34
C GLN A 121 -8.65 2.47 -30.03
N GLY A 122 -8.53 3.36 -29.06
CA GLY A 122 -7.25 3.90 -28.61
C GLY A 122 -6.40 2.80 -27.95
N GLU A 123 -5.17 2.58 -28.43
CA GLU A 123 -4.25 1.53 -27.96
C GLU A 123 -4.12 1.51 -26.42
N TYR A 124 -3.95 2.69 -25.81
CA TYR A 124 -3.84 2.80 -24.36
C TYR A 124 -5.13 2.36 -23.65
N THR A 125 -6.29 2.78 -24.15
CA THR A 125 -7.59 2.42 -23.58
C THR A 125 -7.83 0.93 -23.67
N HIS A 126 -7.60 0.38 -24.86
CA HIS A 126 -7.71 -1.05 -25.11
C HIS A 126 -6.85 -1.87 -24.13
N ASN A 127 -5.57 -1.53 -23.99
CA ASN A 127 -4.65 -2.23 -23.10
C ASN A 127 -5.07 -2.14 -21.64
N VAL A 128 -5.52 -0.97 -21.15
CA VAL A 128 -5.93 -0.81 -19.75
C VAL A 128 -7.23 -1.55 -19.45
N VAL A 129 -8.19 -1.53 -20.36
CA VAL A 129 -9.47 -2.25 -20.20
C VAL A 129 -9.23 -3.76 -20.25
N GLU A 130 -8.42 -4.23 -21.20
CA GLU A 130 -8.06 -5.64 -21.33
C GLU A 130 -7.31 -6.13 -20.08
N GLU A 131 -6.34 -5.37 -19.57
CA GLU A 131 -5.62 -5.71 -18.33
C GLU A 131 -6.57 -5.78 -17.13
N PHE A 132 -7.49 -4.83 -17.01
CA PHE A 132 -8.50 -4.87 -15.95
C PHE A 132 -9.39 -6.11 -16.07
N ASP A 133 -9.88 -6.45 -17.26
CA ASP A 133 -10.74 -7.61 -17.48
C ASP A 133 -10.00 -8.94 -17.27
N GLN A 134 -8.73 -9.02 -17.65
CA GLN A 134 -7.88 -10.18 -17.36
C GLN A 134 -7.70 -10.35 -15.84
N LEU A 135 -7.40 -9.28 -15.12
CA LEU A 135 -7.30 -9.31 -13.66
C LEU A 135 -8.64 -9.69 -13.01
N TRP A 136 -9.73 -9.08 -13.46
CA TRP A 136 -11.09 -9.30 -12.93
C TRP A 136 -11.56 -10.74 -13.04
N ASN A 137 -11.16 -11.43 -14.11
CA ASN A 137 -11.54 -12.83 -14.40
C ASN A 137 -10.43 -13.83 -14.00
N SER A 138 -9.37 -13.41 -13.34
CA SER A 138 -8.29 -14.30 -12.92
C SER A 138 -8.74 -15.23 -11.79
N GLU A 139 -8.13 -16.42 -11.72
CA GLU A 139 -8.37 -17.39 -10.65
C GLU A 139 -8.01 -16.87 -9.25
N GLN A 140 -7.28 -15.76 -9.18
CA GLN A 140 -6.83 -15.15 -7.93
C GLN A 140 -7.86 -14.18 -7.36
N VAL A 141 -8.92 -13.91 -8.10
CA VAL A 141 -9.92 -12.90 -7.73
C VAL A 141 -11.17 -13.60 -7.22
N LEU A 142 -11.50 -13.31 -5.98
CA LEU A 142 -12.67 -13.84 -5.29
C LEU A 142 -13.81 -12.81 -5.23
N PRO A 143 -15.07 -13.21 -5.44
CA PRO A 143 -16.23 -12.34 -5.22
C PRO A 143 -16.39 -12.02 -3.73
N PHE A 144 -17.14 -10.95 -3.43
CA PHE A 144 -17.30 -10.40 -2.08
C PHE A 144 -17.69 -11.47 -1.05
N GLU A 145 -18.66 -12.30 -1.35
CA GLU A 145 -19.21 -13.31 -0.44
C GLU A 145 -18.19 -14.38 -0.04
N GLU A 146 -17.24 -14.67 -0.92
CA GLU A 146 -16.23 -15.71 -0.70
C GLU A 146 -15.04 -15.21 0.14
N PHE A 147 -14.70 -13.92 0.07
CA PHE A 147 -13.52 -13.43 0.76
C PHE A 147 -13.80 -12.70 2.08
N ILE A 148 -14.97 -12.08 2.25
CA ILE A 148 -15.18 -11.04 3.27
C ILE A 148 -14.99 -11.53 4.71
N GLU A 149 -15.48 -12.71 5.05
CA GLU A 149 -15.37 -13.25 6.40
C GLU A 149 -13.92 -13.58 6.74
N ARG A 150 -13.22 -14.33 5.89
CA ARG A 150 -11.81 -14.67 6.07
C ARG A 150 -10.93 -13.43 6.11
N TYR A 151 -11.21 -12.45 5.25
CA TYR A 151 -10.49 -11.18 5.23
C TYR A 151 -10.72 -10.39 6.53
N THR A 152 -11.95 -10.32 7.02
CA THR A 152 -12.29 -9.64 8.27
C THR A 152 -11.55 -10.24 9.47
N ASP A 153 -11.45 -11.56 9.54
CA ASP A 153 -10.70 -12.25 10.60
C ASP A 153 -9.21 -11.92 10.54
N THR A 154 -8.64 -11.94 9.35
CA THR A 154 -7.22 -11.60 9.14
C THR A 154 -6.95 -10.14 9.47
N TYR A 155 -7.81 -9.22 9.04
CA TYR A 155 -7.73 -7.80 9.34
C TYR A 155 -7.79 -7.53 10.84
N THR A 156 -8.76 -8.14 11.54
CA THR A 156 -8.94 -7.99 12.99
C THR A 156 -7.75 -8.52 13.75
N ARG A 157 -7.25 -9.71 13.38
CA ARG A 157 -6.05 -10.32 13.97
C ARG A 157 -4.83 -9.42 13.79
N ASN A 158 -4.61 -8.90 12.59
CA ASN A 158 -3.50 -8.00 12.31
C ASN A 158 -3.60 -6.67 13.08
N LYS A 159 -4.81 -6.09 13.20
CA LYS A 159 -5.03 -4.89 14.05
C LYS A 159 -4.71 -5.15 15.52
N VAL A 160 -5.11 -6.29 16.06
CA VAL A 160 -4.80 -6.67 17.45
C VAL A 160 -3.29 -6.80 17.64
N ILE A 161 -2.60 -7.50 16.73
CA ILE A 161 -1.15 -7.66 16.77
C ILE A 161 -0.43 -6.31 16.69
N GLN A 162 -0.86 -5.42 15.79
CA GLN A 162 -0.28 -4.06 15.69
C GLN A 162 -0.53 -3.24 16.94
N LYS A 163 -1.75 -3.32 17.52
CA LYS A 163 -2.07 -2.63 18.78
C LYS A 163 -1.25 -3.17 19.95
N GLN A 164 -1.08 -4.49 20.05
CA GLN A 164 -0.24 -5.12 21.06
C GLN A 164 1.23 -4.72 20.90
N LYS A 165 1.77 -4.73 19.66
CA LYS A 165 3.12 -4.26 19.36
C LYS A 165 3.31 -2.79 19.73
N LYS A 166 2.31 -1.94 19.50
CA LYS A 166 2.33 -0.53 19.90
C LYS A 166 2.31 -0.37 21.42
N LEU A 167 1.42 -1.07 22.11
CA LEU A 167 1.34 -1.07 23.58
C LEU A 167 2.63 -1.61 24.22
N ALA A 168 3.18 -2.71 23.73
CA ALA A 168 4.46 -3.24 24.20
C ALA A 168 5.60 -2.21 24.03
N ARG A 169 5.62 -1.49 22.91
CA ARG A 169 6.57 -0.40 22.69
C ARG A 169 6.35 0.80 23.64
N GLU A 170 5.10 1.12 23.96
CA GLU A 170 4.75 2.22 24.85
C GLU A 170 4.98 1.88 26.33
N THR A 171 4.86 0.62 26.74
CA THR A 171 5.13 0.16 28.11
C THR A 171 6.62 -0.04 28.42
N GLU A 172 7.46 -0.21 27.41
CA GLU A 172 8.91 -0.36 27.60
C GLU A 172 9.66 0.99 27.74
N ILE A 173 8.99 2.15 27.66
CA ILE A 173 9.69 3.44 27.63
C ILE A 173 9.07 4.47 28.57
N PRO A 174 9.64 4.68 29.76
CA PRO A 174 9.43 5.90 30.51
C PRO A 174 10.51 6.93 30.14
N SER A 175 10.43 7.59 29.02
CA SER A 175 11.00 8.92 28.79
C SER A 175 10.57 9.53 27.46
N LEU A 176 10.23 10.81 27.51
CA LEU A 176 9.80 11.69 26.43
C LEU A 176 10.86 11.96 25.33
N GLU A 177 12.01 11.29 25.34
CA GLU A 177 13.16 11.59 24.49
C GLU A 177 13.33 10.66 23.26
N VAL A 178 12.47 9.69 23.02
CA VAL A 178 12.71 8.75 21.93
C VAL A 178 11.69 8.90 20.81
N TYR A 179 11.86 9.92 20.01
CA TYR A 179 11.31 9.95 18.62
C TYR A 179 12.03 8.87 17.82
N ARG A 180 11.57 7.62 17.90
CA ARG A 180 12.11 6.54 17.05
C ARG A 180 11.62 6.75 15.63
N LEU A 181 12.52 7.13 14.74
CA LEU A 181 12.30 7.10 13.31
C LEU A 181 11.78 5.72 12.89
N GLN A 182 10.72 5.71 12.10
CA GLN A 182 10.16 4.49 11.51
C GLN A 182 10.73 4.28 10.10
N PRO A 183 11.00 3.03 9.70
CA PRO A 183 11.41 2.75 8.33
C PRO A 183 10.24 3.02 7.37
N ASN A 184 10.53 3.56 6.18
CA ASN A 184 9.57 3.69 5.10
C ASN A 184 9.31 2.33 4.42
N SER A 185 8.33 2.26 3.50
CA SER A 185 7.91 1.02 2.84
C SER A 185 9.06 0.28 2.13
N MET A 186 9.96 1.02 1.44
CA MET A 186 11.12 0.45 0.78
C MET A 186 12.13 -0.14 1.78
N GLN A 187 12.35 0.57 2.90
CA GLN A 187 13.24 0.11 3.96
C GLN A 187 12.67 -1.12 4.68
N VAL A 188 11.35 -1.21 4.86
CA VAL A 188 10.67 -2.40 5.38
C VAL A 188 10.90 -3.60 4.47
N GLY A 189 10.73 -3.42 3.14
CA GLY A 189 11.01 -4.48 2.17
C GLY A 189 12.45 -4.99 2.23
N PHE A 190 13.42 -4.07 2.36
CA PHE A 190 14.82 -4.42 2.55
C PHE A 190 15.07 -5.22 3.85
N ILE A 191 14.51 -4.76 4.98
CA ILE A 191 14.65 -5.42 6.28
C ILE A 191 14.11 -6.84 6.22
N ASN A 192 12.91 -7.02 5.66
CA ASN A 192 12.26 -8.33 5.54
C ASN A 192 13.08 -9.30 4.66
N ASN A 193 13.62 -8.80 3.55
CA ASN A 193 14.48 -9.62 2.69
C ASN A 193 15.78 -10.00 3.37
N LEU A 194 16.41 -9.07 4.07
CA LEU A 194 17.65 -9.34 4.83
C LEU A 194 17.41 -10.34 5.95
N GLN A 195 16.25 -10.25 6.63
CA GLN A 195 15.86 -11.22 7.66
C GLN A 195 15.74 -12.64 7.08
N LYS A 196 15.08 -12.80 5.93
CA LYS A 196 14.96 -14.09 5.25
C LYS A 196 16.31 -14.69 4.86
N ILE A 197 17.23 -13.85 4.37
CA ILE A 197 18.60 -14.25 4.03
C ILE A 197 19.33 -14.73 5.28
N TYR A 198 19.21 -14.02 6.38
CA TYR A 198 19.82 -14.35 7.66
C TYR A 198 19.25 -15.64 8.27
N GLU A 199 17.93 -15.82 8.24
CA GLU A 199 17.24 -17.04 8.69
C GLU A 199 17.57 -18.27 7.84
N ALA A 200 17.89 -18.07 6.55
CA ALA A 200 18.39 -19.13 5.66
C ALA A 200 19.86 -19.52 5.92
N GLY A 201 20.52 -18.87 6.89
CA GLY A 201 21.92 -19.14 7.22
C GLY A 201 22.94 -18.52 6.27
N GLU A 202 22.48 -17.66 5.36
CA GLU A 202 23.35 -16.94 4.45
C GLU A 202 24.07 -15.79 5.16
N ASN A 203 25.34 -15.54 4.81
CA ASN A 203 26.18 -14.54 5.47
C ASN A 203 26.50 -13.33 4.62
N ARG A 204 25.89 -13.18 3.45
CA ARG A 204 26.12 -12.08 2.51
C ARG A 204 24.82 -11.62 1.89
N ALA A 205 24.69 -10.30 1.75
CA ALA A 205 23.57 -9.68 1.04
C ALA A 205 24.06 -8.44 0.28
N LEU A 206 23.44 -8.14 -0.85
CA LEU A 206 23.69 -6.94 -1.64
C LEU A 206 22.43 -6.08 -1.73
N LEU A 207 22.52 -4.81 -1.30
CA LEU A 207 21.47 -3.83 -1.49
C LEU A 207 21.82 -2.90 -2.65
N ILE A 208 21.05 -2.97 -3.74
CA ILE A 208 21.13 -2.04 -4.86
C ILE A 208 20.00 -1.03 -4.73
N SER A 209 20.34 0.25 -4.62
CA SER A 209 19.35 1.31 -4.46
C SER A 209 19.88 2.64 -4.99
N ALA A 210 19.02 3.49 -5.54
CA ALA A 210 19.39 4.80 -6.09
C ALA A 210 19.95 5.73 -5.01
N THR A 211 20.62 6.80 -5.45
CA THR A 211 21.13 7.85 -4.55
C THR A 211 19.96 8.60 -3.91
N GLY A 212 20.06 8.96 -2.64
CA GLY A 212 19.02 9.71 -1.92
C GLY A 212 17.89 8.86 -1.33
N THR A 213 17.81 7.56 -1.59
CA THR A 213 16.74 6.67 -1.10
C THR A 213 16.84 6.30 0.39
N GLY A 214 17.84 6.83 1.11
CA GLY A 214 17.98 6.56 2.54
C GLY A 214 18.68 5.23 2.88
N LYS A 215 19.62 4.75 2.03
CA LYS A 215 20.38 3.51 2.26
C LYS A 215 21.02 3.42 3.65
N THR A 216 21.57 4.51 4.16
CA THR A 216 22.19 4.57 5.49
C THR A 216 21.16 4.35 6.59
N TYR A 217 19.95 4.89 6.43
CA TYR A 217 18.85 4.62 7.34
C TYR A 217 18.34 3.19 7.21
N ALA A 218 18.24 2.66 5.98
CA ALA A 218 17.84 1.27 5.74
C ALA A 218 18.79 0.29 6.47
N SER A 219 20.11 0.51 6.36
CA SER A 219 21.09 -0.32 7.09
C SER A 219 20.97 -0.16 8.61
N ALA A 220 20.78 1.07 9.12
CA ALA A 220 20.60 1.28 10.55
C ALA A 220 19.33 0.60 11.10
N PHE A 221 18.22 0.71 10.40
CA PHE A 221 16.98 0.01 10.75
C PHE A 221 17.14 -1.51 10.71
N ALA A 222 17.79 -2.03 9.66
CA ALA A 222 18.03 -3.47 9.55
C ALA A 222 18.86 -4.00 10.72
N MET A 223 19.94 -3.30 11.09
CA MET A 223 20.78 -3.70 12.24
C MET A 223 20.02 -3.66 13.56
N ARG A 224 19.11 -2.70 13.73
CA ARG A 224 18.25 -2.59 14.91
C ARG A 224 17.21 -3.73 14.97
N GLU A 225 16.50 -3.95 13.87
CA GLU A 225 15.40 -4.94 13.83
C GLU A 225 15.93 -6.39 13.91
N LEU A 226 17.10 -6.66 13.35
CA LEU A 226 17.76 -7.97 13.43
C LEU A 226 18.56 -8.18 14.74
N GLY A 227 18.68 -7.16 15.59
CA GLY A 227 19.27 -7.29 16.93
C GLY A 227 20.77 -7.53 16.96
N PHE A 228 21.51 -7.09 15.94
CA PHE A 228 22.98 -7.26 15.91
C PHE A 228 23.65 -6.51 17.07
N GLN A 229 24.47 -7.24 17.82
CA GLN A 229 25.20 -6.73 19.00
C GLN A 229 26.44 -5.88 18.63
N ARG A 230 27.05 -6.16 17.49
CA ARG A 230 28.23 -5.46 16.99
C ARG A 230 28.10 -5.23 15.50
N VAL A 231 28.32 -3.99 15.06
CA VAL A 231 28.22 -3.59 13.66
C VAL A 231 29.48 -2.79 13.29
N LEU A 232 30.13 -3.19 12.20
CA LEU A 232 31.21 -2.44 11.59
C LEU A 232 30.74 -1.83 10.29
N PHE A 233 30.74 -0.48 10.21
CA PHE A 233 30.33 0.28 9.03
C PHE A 233 31.57 0.82 8.32
N LEU A 234 31.87 0.27 7.13
CA LEU A 234 33.07 0.63 6.36
C LEU A 234 32.72 1.59 5.21
N VAL A 235 33.42 2.69 5.14
CA VAL A 235 33.31 3.68 4.06
C VAL A 235 34.65 4.30 3.74
N HIS A 236 34.82 4.80 2.53
CA HIS A 236 36.10 5.33 2.03
C HIS A 236 36.36 6.79 2.41
N ARG A 237 35.39 7.50 3.03
CA ARG A 237 35.53 8.92 3.43
C ARG A 237 35.03 9.17 4.83
N ASN A 238 35.83 9.88 5.63
CA ASN A 238 35.49 10.24 7.01
C ASN A 238 34.17 11.07 7.11
N GLN A 239 33.91 11.95 6.14
CA GLN A 239 32.63 12.70 6.11
C GLN A 239 31.40 11.79 6.02
N ILE A 240 31.49 10.72 5.21
CA ILE A 240 30.40 9.74 5.08
C ILE A 240 30.26 8.95 6.38
N ALA A 241 31.37 8.55 7.02
CA ALA A 241 31.32 7.87 8.31
C ALA A 241 30.65 8.73 9.39
N LYS A 242 31.02 10.01 9.49
CA LYS A 242 30.37 10.95 10.43
C LYS A 242 28.86 11.14 10.15
N GLN A 243 28.50 11.22 8.88
CA GLN A 243 27.10 11.35 8.49
C GLN A 243 26.32 10.06 8.80
N ALA A 244 26.89 8.90 8.52
CA ALA A 244 26.30 7.61 8.87
C ALA A 244 26.11 7.47 10.39
N MET A 245 27.13 7.82 11.17
CA MET A 245 27.04 7.80 12.64
C MET A 245 25.89 8.70 13.16
N LYS A 246 25.67 9.89 12.57
CA LYS A 246 24.52 10.73 12.92
C LYS A 246 23.18 10.05 12.60
N SER A 247 23.08 9.37 11.46
CA SER A 247 21.88 8.64 11.06
C SER A 247 21.61 7.45 11.97
N TYR A 248 22.64 6.67 12.30
CA TYR A 248 22.54 5.57 13.26
C TYR A 248 22.12 6.05 14.66
N ARG A 249 22.70 7.15 15.16
CA ARG A 249 22.28 7.75 16.45
C ARG A 249 20.80 8.11 16.47
N LYS A 250 20.25 8.63 15.36
CA LYS A 250 18.81 8.93 15.26
C LYS A 250 17.94 7.68 15.30
N VAL A 251 18.42 6.55 14.75
CA VAL A 251 17.66 5.29 14.70
C VAL A 251 17.74 4.54 16.02
N PHE A 252 18.91 4.51 16.66
CA PHE A 252 19.15 3.76 17.89
C PHE A 252 18.90 4.57 19.17
N GLY A 253 18.84 5.91 19.07
CA GLY A 253 18.82 6.77 20.26
C GLY A 253 20.15 6.68 21.05
N GLY A 254 20.08 6.83 22.35
CA GLY A 254 21.23 6.73 23.24
C GLY A 254 21.64 5.29 23.65
N GLN A 255 21.04 4.27 23.06
CA GLN A 255 21.19 2.88 23.50
C GLN A 255 22.46 2.16 22.98
N VAL A 256 23.22 2.81 22.07
CA VAL A 256 24.37 2.18 21.40
C VAL A 256 25.59 3.08 21.49
N VAL A 257 26.74 2.48 21.87
CA VAL A 257 28.04 3.16 21.85
C VAL A 257 28.57 3.14 20.42
N MET A 258 28.94 4.31 19.89
CA MET A 258 29.44 4.46 18.54
C MET A 258 30.76 5.24 18.55
N GLY A 259 31.77 4.72 17.87
CA GLY A 259 33.09 5.32 17.68
C GLY A 259 33.49 5.38 16.20
N LEU A 260 34.41 6.27 15.89
CA LEU A 260 35.15 6.29 14.62
C LEU A 260 36.53 5.68 14.89
N VAL A 261 36.96 4.80 14.01
CA VAL A 261 38.29 4.19 14.03
C VAL A 261 39.10 4.74 12.86
#